data_d9c849079e3116f85a41c30e293fd69f
#
_entry.id   d9c849079e3116f85a41c30e293fd69f
#
_cell.length_a   1.000
_cell.length_b   1.000
_cell.length_c   1.000
_cell.angle_alpha   90.00
_cell.angle_beta   90.00
_cell.angle_gamma   90.00
#
_symmetry.space_group_name_H-M   'P 1'
#
loop_
_entity.id
_entity.type
_entity.pdbx_description
1 polymer ?
#
loop_
_entity_poly.entity_id
_entity_poly.type
_entity_poly.pdbx_seq_one_letter_code
_entity_poly.pdbx_strand_id
1 'polypeptide(L)'
;ANEAGVTLEAASAKNLAKIFDRWPRERVYPEPLDAEAEPEERLPRDLFVDVFEREVRGQIYVFQRCNGINIGDRLTDNAMTADDYRFHDVFHFAYVAVLSWSPVVRSLLRLKRKSDPKIDEAQDGARATLIEEGVTTWIFGQAIELGLFANMKRGDLPFDLLKHVKQFVAGYEAEHCPLWLWEDAI
;
A
#
# COMPACT_ATOMS: atom_id res chain seq x y z
N ALA A 1 28.07 24.75 -4.39
CA ALA A 1 27.01 25.30 -3.54
C ALA A 1 26.74 26.78 -3.85
N ASN A 2 27.78 27.59 -3.92
CA ASN A 2 27.61 29.03 -4.14
C ASN A 2 27.04 29.42 -5.53
N GLU A 3 27.36 28.68 -6.59
CA GLU A 3 26.82 28.91 -7.94
C GLU A 3 25.32 28.56 -8.06
N ALA A 4 24.81 27.63 -7.22
CA ALA A 4 23.42 27.24 -7.20
C ALA A 4 22.55 28.06 -6.23
N GLY A 5 23.12 29.08 -5.54
CA GLY A 5 22.41 29.89 -4.55
C GLY A 5 21.93 29.10 -3.31
N VAL A 6 22.46 27.89 -3.09
CA VAL A 6 22.11 27.04 -1.96
C VAL A 6 23.29 26.93 -1.01
N THR A 7 23.06 27.19 0.29
CA THR A 7 24.10 27.02 1.31
C THR A 7 24.38 25.55 1.55
N LEU A 8 25.59 25.20 1.98
CA LEU A 8 25.94 23.83 2.37
C LEU A 8 25.08 23.34 3.54
N GLU A 9 24.77 24.22 4.49
CA GLU A 9 23.88 23.93 5.62
C GLU A 9 22.48 23.54 5.16
N ALA A 10 21.87 24.33 4.25
CA ALA A 10 20.54 24.03 3.72
C ALA A 10 20.53 22.71 2.92
N ALA A 11 21.57 22.45 2.13
CA ALA A 11 21.72 21.21 1.39
C ALA A 11 21.87 20.00 2.33
N SER A 12 22.68 20.14 3.38
CA SER A 12 22.88 19.10 4.39
C SER A 12 21.61 18.82 5.20
N ALA A 13 20.89 19.86 5.63
CA ALA A 13 19.63 19.72 6.35
C ALA A 13 18.59 18.98 5.49
N LYS A 14 18.46 19.34 4.20
CA LYS A 14 17.57 18.66 3.27
C LYS A 14 17.95 17.20 3.03
N ASN A 15 19.25 16.91 2.97
CA ASN A 15 19.74 15.54 2.82
C ASN A 15 19.46 14.69 4.06
N LEU A 16 19.70 15.25 5.26
CA LEU A 16 19.38 14.57 6.53
C LEU A 16 17.88 14.29 6.67
N ALA A 17 17.02 15.25 6.27
CA ALA A 17 15.58 15.03 6.28
C ALA A 17 15.17 13.83 5.40
N LYS A 18 15.74 13.71 4.20
CA LYS A 18 15.52 12.56 3.31
C LYS A 18 16.02 11.23 3.91
N ILE A 19 17.16 11.28 4.61
CA ILE A 19 17.71 10.10 5.27
C ILE A 19 16.79 9.66 6.40
N PHE A 20 16.30 10.58 7.23
CA PHE A 20 15.40 10.26 8.34
C PHE A 20 13.99 9.87 7.88
N ASP A 21 13.54 10.31 6.72
CA ASP A 21 12.29 9.85 6.12
C ASP A 21 12.33 8.34 5.78
N ARG A 22 13.51 7.81 5.48
CA ARG A 22 13.73 6.39 5.19
C ARG A 22 14.27 5.61 6.39
N TRP A 23 15.22 6.20 7.11
CA TRP A 23 15.93 5.58 8.24
C TRP A 23 15.85 6.49 9.48
N PRO A 24 14.67 6.61 10.10
CA PRO A 24 14.56 7.40 11.31
C PRO A 24 15.36 6.74 12.44
N ARG A 25 15.82 7.55 13.41
CA ARG A 25 16.46 7.05 14.61
C ARG A 25 15.51 6.21 15.48
N GLU A 26 14.24 6.61 15.45
CA GLU A 26 13.14 5.93 16.12
C GLU A 26 11.93 5.90 15.18
N ARG A 27 11.30 4.74 15.05
CA ARG A 27 10.08 4.56 14.23
C ARG A 27 8.88 4.83 15.10
N VAL A 28 8.29 5.99 14.94
CA VAL A 28 7.02 6.34 15.58
C VAL A 28 5.92 6.18 14.55
N TYR A 29 5.06 5.18 14.74
CA TYR A 29 3.93 4.95 13.84
C TYR A 29 2.94 6.10 13.96
N PRO A 30 2.50 6.67 12.83
CA PRO A 30 1.54 7.77 12.84
C PRO A 30 0.17 7.27 13.32
N GLU A 31 -0.67 8.22 13.73
CA GLU A 31 -2.10 7.93 13.91
C GLU A 31 -2.69 7.38 12.60
N PRO A 32 -3.67 6.46 12.69
CA PRO A 32 -4.36 5.95 11.51
C PRO A 32 -4.94 7.07 10.65
N LEU A 33 -4.82 6.97 9.32
CA LEU A 33 -5.31 7.97 8.38
C LEU A 33 -6.83 8.20 8.46
N ASP A 34 -7.56 7.27 9.06
CA ASP A 34 -9.00 7.35 9.28
C ASP A 34 -9.39 7.53 10.76
N ALA A 35 -8.48 8.02 11.60
CA ALA A 35 -8.75 8.23 13.02
C ALA A 35 -9.91 9.18 13.27
N GLU A 36 -10.09 10.18 12.41
CA GLU A 36 -11.16 11.18 12.50
C GLU A 36 -12.46 10.78 11.76
N ALA A 37 -12.46 9.64 11.05
CA ALA A 37 -13.66 9.16 10.37
C ALA A 37 -14.70 8.63 11.38
N GLU A 38 -15.95 8.54 10.95
CA GLU A 38 -17.01 7.90 11.75
C GLU A 38 -16.62 6.46 12.10
N PRO A 39 -16.94 5.96 13.29
CA PRO A 39 -16.53 4.63 13.75
C PRO A 39 -16.86 3.50 12.77
N GLU A 40 -18.03 3.59 12.13
CA GLU A 40 -18.53 2.59 11.16
C GLU A 40 -17.84 2.65 9.81
N GLU A 41 -17.08 3.71 9.55
CA GLU A 41 -16.33 3.94 8.31
C GLU A 41 -14.83 3.72 8.48
N ARG A 42 -14.37 3.40 9.69
CA ARG A 42 -12.96 3.11 9.96
C ARG A 42 -12.59 1.71 9.46
N LEU A 43 -11.40 1.58 8.92
CA LEU A 43 -10.84 0.27 8.63
C LEU A 43 -10.70 -0.53 9.93
N PRO A 44 -11.02 -1.83 9.94
CA PRO A 44 -10.84 -2.67 11.13
C PRO A 44 -9.37 -2.67 11.57
N ARG A 45 -9.14 -2.59 12.87
CA ARG A 45 -7.80 -2.67 13.46
C ARG A 45 -7.30 -4.11 13.60
N ASP A 46 -8.24 -5.04 13.62
CA ASP A 46 -8.01 -6.48 13.59
C ASP A 46 -8.78 -7.07 12.42
N LEU A 47 -8.06 -7.60 11.45
CA LEU A 47 -8.63 -8.20 10.23
C LEU A 47 -8.00 -9.57 10.00
N PHE A 48 -8.84 -10.61 10.07
CA PHE A 48 -8.44 -11.98 9.77
C PHE A 48 -8.97 -12.36 8.40
N VAL A 49 -8.05 -12.60 7.46
CA VAL A 49 -8.38 -13.01 6.09
C VAL A 49 -7.73 -14.36 5.79
N ASP A 50 -8.56 -15.34 5.50
CA ASP A 50 -8.12 -16.61 4.94
C ASP A 50 -7.93 -16.44 3.43
N VAL A 51 -6.71 -16.63 2.95
CA VAL A 51 -6.38 -16.66 1.53
C VAL A 51 -6.10 -18.11 1.15
N PHE A 52 -6.85 -18.66 0.20
CA PHE A 52 -6.71 -20.06 -0.17
C PHE A 52 -6.97 -20.31 -1.65
N GLU A 53 -6.29 -21.31 -2.20
CA GLU A 53 -6.47 -21.75 -3.58
C GLU A 53 -7.56 -22.81 -3.71
N ARG A 54 -8.27 -22.78 -4.82
CA ARG A 54 -9.13 -23.86 -5.29
C ARG A 54 -9.00 -24.06 -6.79
N GLU A 55 -8.94 -25.31 -7.18
CA GLU A 55 -9.09 -25.68 -8.58
C GLU A 55 -10.60 -25.79 -8.93
N VAL A 56 -10.99 -25.10 -9.99
CA VAL A 56 -12.35 -25.17 -10.55
C VAL A 56 -12.22 -25.40 -12.03
N ARG A 57 -12.65 -26.58 -12.48
CA ARG A 57 -12.63 -26.98 -13.90
C ARG A 57 -11.25 -26.87 -14.57
N GLY A 58 -10.19 -27.29 -13.86
CA GLY A 58 -8.82 -27.28 -14.35
C GLY A 58 -8.12 -25.91 -14.28
N GLN A 59 -8.75 -24.89 -13.68
CA GLN A 59 -8.14 -23.60 -13.42
C GLN A 59 -8.03 -23.33 -11.93
N ILE A 60 -6.88 -22.84 -11.48
CA ILE A 60 -6.61 -22.45 -10.10
C ILE A 60 -7.11 -21.02 -9.89
N TYR A 61 -7.81 -20.81 -8.80
CA TYR A 61 -8.29 -19.50 -8.34
C TYR A 61 -7.88 -19.30 -6.89
N VAL A 62 -7.59 -18.05 -6.53
CA VAL A 62 -7.46 -17.63 -5.14
C VAL A 62 -8.79 -17.04 -4.67
N PHE A 63 -9.17 -17.39 -3.47
CA PHE A 63 -10.34 -16.89 -2.77
C PHE A 63 -9.90 -16.27 -1.46
N GLN A 64 -10.63 -15.24 -1.06
CA GLN A 64 -10.42 -14.54 0.20
C GLN A 64 -11.67 -14.63 1.04
N ARG A 65 -11.47 -14.87 2.33
CA ARG A 65 -12.56 -14.97 3.28
C ARG A 65 -12.24 -14.19 4.54
N CYS A 66 -13.10 -13.24 4.87
CA CYS A 66 -13.03 -12.49 6.11
C CYS A 66 -14.15 -12.95 7.04
N ASN A 67 -13.81 -13.39 8.26
CA ASN A 67 -14.78 -13.90 9.23
C ASN A 67 -15.74 -14.96 8.65
N GLY A 68 -15.23 -15.85 7.81
CA GLY A 68 -16.00 -16.92 7.19
C GLY A 68 -16.83 -16.53 5.96
N ILE A 69 -16.84 -15.26 5.57
CA ILE A 69 -17.57 -14.73 4.41
C ILE A 69 -16.58 -14.39 3.30
N ASN A 70 -16.84 -14.87 2.08
CA ASN A 70 -16.01 -14.51 0.93
C ASN A 70 -16.11 -13.00 0.66
N ILE A 71 -14.96 -12.37 0.45
CA ILE A 71 -14.84 -10.97 0.07
C ILE A 71 -14.21 -10.87 -1.31
N GLY A 72 -14.64 -9.89 -2.09
CA GLY A 72 -14.18 -9.72 -3.46
C GLY A 72 -14.55 -10.87 -4.41
N ASP A 73 -14.01 -10.80 -5.59
CA ASP A 73 -14.13 -11.84 -6.60
C ASP A 73 -13.01 -12.89 -6.46
N ARG A 74 -13.16 -14.02 -7.13
CA ARG A 74 -12.08 -14.99 -7.26
C ARG A 74 -10.96 -14.44 -8.13
N LEU A 75 -9.73 -14.58 -7.69
CA LEU A 75 -8.54 -14.03 -8.33
C LEU A 75 -7.86 -15.07 -9.22
N THR A 76 -7.29 -14.60 -10.31
CA THR A 76 -6.39 -15.33 -11.22
C THR A 76 -5.16 -14.48 -11.47
N ASP A 77 -4.17 -15.04 -12.15
CA ASP A 77 -2.95 -14.27 -12.50
C ASP A 77 -3.22 -13.18 -13.53
N ASN A 78 -4.39 -13.20 -14.22
CA ASN A 78 -4.74 -12.24 -15.27
C ASN A 78 -3.64 -12.08 -16.35
N ALA A 79 -2.82 -13.10 -16.55
CA ALA A 79 -1.69 -13.12 -17.46
C ALA A 79 -1.72 -14.37 -18.35
N MET A 80 -1.06 -14.31 -19.53
CA MET A 80 -0.92 -15.46 -20.42
C MET A 80 -0.06 -16.57 -19.83
N THR A 81 0.93 -16.20 -19.02
CA THR A 81 1.78 -17.12 -18.27
C THR A 81 1.53 -16.84 -16.79
N ALA A 82 1.26 -17.90 -16.02
CA ALA A 82 1.05 -17.79 -14.60
C ALA A 82 2.31 -17.26 -13.90
N ASP A 83 2.13 -16.27 -13.03
CA ASP A 83 3.20 -15.59 -12.30
C ASP A 83 2.87 -15.36 -10.82
N ASP A 84 1.80 -16.00 -10.31
CA ASP A 84 1.28 -15.89 -8.95
C ASP A 84 0.65 -14.51 -8.61
N TYR A 85 0.40 -13.66 -9.61
CA TYR A 85 -0.28 -12.37 -9.40
C TYR A 85 -1.65 -12.52 -8.70
N ARG A 86 -2.28 -13.69 -8.76
CA ARG A 86 -3.52 -14.04 -8.02
C ARG A 86 -3.44 -13.83 -6.51
N PHE A 87 -2.22 -13.63 -5.96
CA PHE A 87 -1.99 -13.33 -4.55
C PHE A 87 -1.76 -11.84 -4.25
N HIS A 88 -1.83 -10.96 -5.26
CA HIS A 88 -1.46 -9.53 -5.10
C HIS A 88 -2.27 -8.79 -4.02
N ASP A 89 -3.49 -9.24 -3.73
CA ASP A 89 -4.34 -8.61 -2.71
C ASP A 89 -3.73 -8.62 -1.30
N VAL A 90 -2.72 -9.44 -1.04
CA VAL A 90 -2.00 -9.41 0.24
C VAL A 90 -1.33 -8.05 0.47
N PHE A 91 -0.95 -7.33 -0.59
CA PHE A 91 -0.43 -5.97 -0.48
C PHE A 91 -1.49 -4.99 0.00
N HIS A 92 -2.73 -5.11 -0.49
CA HIS A 92 -3.85 -4.27 -0.03
C HIS A 92 -4.09 -4.45 1.47
N PHE A 93 -4.03 -5.69 1.98
CA PHE A 93 -4.15 -5.96 3.42
C PHE A 93 -2.95 -5.43 4.20
N ALA A 94 -1.74 -5.51 3.65
CA ALA A 94 -0.55 -4.91 4.26
C ALA A 94 -0.66 -3.38 4.34
N TYR A 95 -1.20 -2.73 3.31
CA TYR A 95 -1.46 -1.28 3.35
C TYR A 95 -2.49 -0.91 4.42
N VAL A 96 -3.56 -1.71 4.59
CA VAL A 96 -4.50 -1.52 5.71
C VAL A 96 -3.77 -1.62 7.04
N ALA A 97 -2.97 -2.68 7.23
CA ALA A 97 -2.33 -2.98 8.51
C ALA A 97 -1.25 -1.95 8.91
N VAL A 98 -0.47 -1.49 7.94
CA VAL A 98 0.72 -0.66 8.19
C VAL A 98 0.44 0.82 7.97
N LEU A 99 -0.29 1.16 6.88
CA LEU A 99 -0.55 2.54 6.49
C LEU A 99 -1.92 3.05 6.95
N SER A 100 -2.82 2.15 7.39
CA SER A 100 -4.24 2.44 7.60
C SER A 100 -4.92 3.03 6.36
N TRP A 101 -4.47 2.60 5.17
CA TRP A 101 -4.91 3.09 3.88
C TRP A 101 -5.16 1.91 2.92
N SER A 102 -6.32 1.85 2.33
CA SER A 102 -6.65 1.04 1.16
C SER A 102 -8.06 1.38 0.65
N PRO A 103 -8.18 2.20 -0.40
CA PRO A 103 -9.44 2.39 -1.14
C PRO A 103 -10.04 1.07 -1.65
N VAL A 104 -9.20 0.10 -2.05
CA VAL A 104 -9.62 -1.23 -2.50
C VAL A 104 -10.34 -1.97 -1.38
N VAL A 105 -9.67 -2.15 -0.22
CA VAL A 105 -10.27 -2.87 0.93
C VAL A 105 -11.49 -2.13 1.48
N ARG A 106 -11.49 -0.78 1.50
CA ARG A 106 -12.70 0.00 1.84
C ARG A 106 -13.87 -0.35 0.94
N SER A 107 -13.62 -0.49 -0.36
CA SER A 107 -14.66 -0.91 -1.30
C SER A 107 -15.12 -2.34 -1.05
N LEU A 108 -14.19 -3.29 -0.85
CA LEU A 108 -14.50 -4.69 -0.57
C LEU A 108 -15.33 -4.87 0.71
N LEU A 109 -14.98 -4.15 1.77
CA LEU A 109 -15.66 -4.22 3.06
C LEU A 109 -16.83 -3.24 3.21
N ARG A 110 -17.10 -2.40 2.19
CA ARG A 110 -18.15 -1.35 2.20
C ARG A 110 -17.95 -0.30 3.29
N LEU A 111 -16.70 0.08 3.52
CA LEU A 111 -16.26 1.03 4.54
C LEU A 111 -15.82 2.38 3.94
N LYS A 112 -16.38 2.78 2.78
CA LYS A 112 -16.12 4.09 2.21
C LYS A 112 -16.65 5.19 3.12
N ARG A 113 -15.90 6.29 3.26
CA ARG A 113 -16.18 7.42 4.18
C ARG A 113 -17.24 8.36 3.62
N LYS A 114 -18.47 7.86 3.48
CA LYS A 114 -19.61 8.55 2.87
C LYS A 114 -20.14 9.71 3.70
N SER A 115 -19.82 9.75 4.99
CA SER A 115 -20.14 10.87 5.88
C SER A 115 -19.44 12.17 5.43
N ASP A 116 -18.27 12.07 4.77
CA ASP A 116 -17.60 13.18 4.11
C ASP A 116 -17.56 12.95 2.59
N PRO A 117 -18.44 13.62 1.80
CA PRO A 117 -18.50 13.44 0.35
C PRO A 117 -17.20 13.77 -0.41
N LYS A 118 -16.35 14.66 0.14
CA LYS A 118 -15.07 14.99 -0.48
C LYS A 118 -14.05 13.87 -0.28
N ILE A 119 -14.03 13.28 0.88
CA ILE A 119 -13.17 12.14 1.20
C ILE A 119 -13.64 10.91 0.42
N ASP A 120 -14.96 10.62 0.43
CA ASP A 120 -15.53 9.50 -0.36
C ASP A 120 -15.16 9.60 -1.84
N GLU A 121 -15.25 10.79 -2.43
CA GLU A 121 -14.90 10.99 -3.83
C GLU A 121 -13.39 10.95 -4.08
N ALA A 122 -12.60 11.68 -3.31
CA ALA A 122 -11.19 11.92 -3.59
C ALA A 122 -10.26 10.80 -3.08
N GLN A 123 -10.57 10.22 -1.91
CA GLN A 123 -9.70 9.26 -1.25
C GLN A 123 -10.22 7.81 -1.31
N ASP A 124 -11.55 7.63 -1.40
CA ASP A 124 -12.19 6.31 -1.45
C ASP A 124 -12.86 6.03 -2.81
N GLY A 125 -12.75 6.97 -3.74
CA GLY A 125 -13.36 6.89 -5.06
C GLY A 125 -12.60 6.00 -6.05
N ALA A 126 -13.18 5.81 -7.24
CA ALA A 126 -12.64 4.92 -8.28
C ALA A 126 -11.20 5.28 -8.70
N ARG A 127 -10.84 6.57 -8.71
CA ARG A 127 -9.49 7.01 -9.07
C ARG A 127 -8.46 6.59 -8.01
N ALA A 128 -8.80 6.72 -6.72
CA ALA A 128 -7.93 6.27 -5.63
C ALA A 128 -7.75 4.75 -5.67
N THR A 129 -8.83 3.99 -5.92
CA THR A 129 -8.77 2.54 -6.15
C THR A 129 -7.84 2.19 -7.31
N LEU A 130 -7.95 2.88 -8.45
CA LEU A 130 -7.07 2.64 -9.61
C LEU A 130 -5.60 2.93 -9.30
N ILE A 131 -5.31 3.97 -8.50
CA ILE A 131 -3.94 4.28 -8.09
C ILE A 131 -3.38 3.19 -7.18
N GLU A 132 -4.16 2.70 -6.22
CA GLU A 132 -3.75 1.60 -5.35
C GLU A 132 -3.49 0.32 -6.15
N GLU A 133 -4.39 -0.06 -7.05
CA GLU A 133 -4.21 -1.21 -7.96
C GLU A 133 -2.96 -1.04 -8.83
N GLY A 134 -2.74 0.16 -9.36
CA GLY A 134 -1.58 0.46 -10.19
C GLY A 134 -0.26 0.34 -9.44
N VAL A 135 -0.17 0.89 -8.24
CA VAL A 135 1.04 0.77 -7.42
C VAL A 135 1.27 -0.67 -6.97
N THR A 136 0.20 -1.40 -6.63
CA THR A 136 0.26 -2.81 -6.23
C THR A 136 0.76 -3.69 -7.36
N THR A 137 0.19 -3.55 -8.56
CA THR A 137 0.63 -4.29 -9.76
C THR A 137 2.09 -4.00 -10.09
N TRP A 138 2.50 -2.72 -9.98
CA TRP A 138 3.88 -2.34 -10.25
C TRP A 138 4.84 -2.90 -9.19
N ILE A 139 4.50 -2.84 -7.89
CA ILE A 139 5.29 -3.43 -6.80
C ILE A 139 5.40 -4.94 -6.99
N PHE A 140 4.31 -5.62 -7.37
CA PHE A 140 4.33 -7.06 -7.64
C PHE A 140 5.35 -7.41 -8.75
N GLY A 141 5.37 -6.65 -9.85
CA GLY A 141 6.37 -6.83 -10.90
C GLY A 141 7.81 -6.65 -10.39
N GLN A 142 8.05 -5.64 -9.52
CA GLN A 142 9.36 -5.46 -8.88
C GLN A 142 9.68 -6.61 -7.89
N ALA A 143 8.67 -7.12 -7.20
CA ALA A 143 8.85 -8.25 -6.28
C ALA A 143 9.34 -9.51 -7.00
N ILE A 144 8.80 -9.83 -8.18
CA ILE A 144 9.27 -10.96 -9.00
C ILE A 144 10.76 -10.79 -9.31
N GLU A 145 11.19 -9.62 -9.77
CA GLU A 145 12.59 -9.31 -10.09
C GLU A 145 13.52 -9.42 -8.86
N LEU A 146 12.98 -9.16 -7.67
CA LEU A 146 13.71 -9.12 -6.40
C LEU A 146 13.48 -10.39 -5.54
N GLY A 147 13.01 -11.50 -6.15
CA GLY A 147 12.80 -12.78 -5.47
C GLY A 147 11.71 -12.73 -4.40
N LEU A 148 10.61 -12.00 -4.67
CA LEU A 148 9.47 -11.79 -3.79
C LEU A 148 9.88 -11.20 -2.42
N PHE A 149 10.95 -10.41 -2.40
CA PHE A 149 11.52 -9.79 -1.20
C PHE A 149 11.94 -10.78 -0.09
N ALA A 150 11.97 -12.09 -0.37
CA ALA A 150 12.10 -13.16 0.63
C ALA A 150 13.35 -13.07 1.53
N ASN A 151 14.42 -12.43 1.07
CA ASN A 151 15.67 -12.29 1.81
C ASN A 151 15.98 -10.85 2.20
N MET A 152 15.03 -9.92 2.00
CA MET A 152 15.21 -8.51 2.31
C MET A 152 14.94 -8.23 3.79
N LYS A 153 15.73 -7.33 4.34
CA LYS A 153 15.55 -6.78 5.67
C LYS A 153 15.12 -5.33 5.57
N ARG A 154 14.62 -4.80 6.66
CA ARG A 154 14.32 -3.36 6.76
C ARG A 154 15.54 -2.54 6.38
N GLY A 155 15.38 -1.61 5.43
CA GLY A 155 16.42 -0.78 4.86
C GLY A 155 16.99 -1.31 3.54
N ASP A 156 16.64 -2.51 3.11
CA ASP A 156 17.18 -3.16 1.92
C ASP A 156 16.38 -2.87 0.63
N LEU A 157 15.11 -2.47 0.74
CA LEU A 157 14.33 -2.14 -0.45
C LEU A 157 15.01 -1.03 -1.26
N PRO A 158 15.05 -1.13 -2.60
CA PRO A 158 15.64 -0.10 -3.44
C PRO A 158 14.99 1.26 -3.21
N PHE A 159 15.80 2.30 -2.98
CA PHE A 159 15.30 3.65 -2.75
C PHE A 159 14.46 4.18 -3.92
N ASP A 160 14.83 3.81 -5.14
CA ASP A 160 14.07 4.22 -6.33
C ASP A 160 12.69 3.58 -6.36
N LEU A 161 12.52 2.35 -5.86
CA LEU A 161 11.21 1.72 -5.68
C LEU A 161 10.33 2.59 -4.77
N LEU A 162 10.81 2.92 -3.58
CA LEU A 162 10.07 3.75 -2.63
C LEU A 162 9.73 5.14 -3.17
N LYS A 163 10.64 5.75 -3.96
CA LYS A 163 10.35 7.04 -4.63
C LYS A 163 9.23 6.92 -5.66
N HIS A 164 9.20 5.84 -6.43
CA HIS A 164 8.12 5.62 -7.40
C HIS A 164 6.78 5.40 -6.69
N VAL A 165 6.76 4.63 -5.59
CA VAL A 165 5.55 4.50 -4.77
C VAL A 165 5.01 5.87 -4.35
N LYS A 166 5.87 6.75 -3.83
CA LYS A 166 5.48 8.12 -3.45
C LYS A 166 4.94 8.94 -4.63
N GLN A 167 5.44 8.70 -5.84
CA GLN A 167 4.92 9.35 -7.04
C GLN A 167 3.53 8.84 -7.44
N PHE A 168 3.27 7.54 -7.28
CA PHE A 168 1.95 6.96 -7.53
C PHE A 168 0.89 7.55 -6.61
N VAL A 169 1.20 7.66 -5.32
CA VAL A 169 0.24 8.11 -4.30
C VAL A 169 0.23 9.63 -4.09
N ALA A 170 0.93 10.39 -4.93
CA ALA A 170 0.94 11.85 -4.84
C ALA A 170 -0.48 12.43 -4.98
N GLY A 171 -0.87 13.29 -4.04
CA GLY A 171 -2.20 13.88 -3.95
C GLY A 171 -3.23 13.03 -3.18
N TYR A 172 -2.84 11.85 -2.68
CA TYR A 172 -3.66 11.02 -1.79
C TYR A 172 -3.13 11.06 -0.36
N GLU A 173 -3.98 10.72 0.61
CA GLU A 173 -3.60 10.76 2.03
C GLU A 173 -2.35 9.91 2.33
N ALA A 174 -2.16 8.79 1.64
CA ALA A 174 -0.97 7.94 1.76
C ALA A 174 0.34 8.61 1.29
N GLU A 175 0.27 9.75 0.59
CA GLU A 175 1.46 10.56 0.28
C GLU A 175 2.19 11.01 1.55
N HIS A 176 1.47 11.22 2.65
CA HIS A 176 2.05 11.67 3.91
C HIS A 176 2.76 10.57 4.69
N CYS A 177 2.54 9.30 4.35
CA CYS A 177 3.26 8.18 4.96
C CYS A 177 4.76 8.27 4.64
N PRO A 178 5.66 8.20 5.61
CA PRO A 178 7.10 8.26 5.36
C PRO A 178 7.59 7.02 4.58
N LEU A 179 8.74 7.12 3.93
CA LEU A 179 9.28 6.04 3.11
C LEU A 179 9.51 4.75 3.91
N TRP A 180 9.95 4.86 5.16
CA TRP A 180 10.16 3.69 6.01
C TRP A 180 8.86 2.93 6.33
N LEU A 181 7.72 3.65 6.37
CA LEU A 181 6.42 3.03 6.61
C LEU A 181 5.93 2.30 5.35
N TRP A 182 6.18 2.86 4.18
CA TRP A 182 5.96 2.16 2.91
C TRP A 182 6.84 0.92 2.77
N GLU A 183 8.11 1.00 3.21
CA GLU A 183 8.99 -0.17 3.24
C GLU A 183 8.44 -1.28 4.16
N ASP A 184 7.86 -0.93 5.31
CA ASP A 184 7.24 -1.90 6.22
C ASP A 184 5.94 -2.49 5.64
N ALA A 185 5.29 -1.81 4.70
CA ALA A 185 4.05 -2.25 4.05
C ALA A 185 4.28 -3.11 2.78
N ILE A 186 5.48 -3.10 2.24
CA ILE A 186 5.92 -3.88 1.07
C ILE A 186 6.65 -5.13 1.52
#